data_cc8980abbd2b21746d4fae3dc32484e1
#
_entry.id   cc8980abbd2b21746d4fae3dc32484e1
#
_cell.length_a   1.000
_cell.length_b   1.000
_cell.length_c   1.000
_cell.angle_alpha   90.00
_cell.angle_beta   90.00
_cell.angle_gamma   90.00
#
_symmetry.space_group_name_H-M   'P 1'
#
loop_
_entity.id
_entity.type
_entity.pdbx_description
1 polymer ?
#
loop_
_entity_poly.entity_id
_entity_poly.type
_entity_poly.pdbx_seq_one_letter_code
_entity_poly.pdbx_strand_id
1 'polypeptide(L)'
;MRQIWKSFRALYFASLMMLIGSGLLSTYLALRLAADQVDGLWVGALMAANYVGLALGGKIGHRLIGRIGHIRAYATCAGIVGAAVLGHGLFDYLPAWIFLRMIVGLGMMCQYMVIESWLNEQASPKQRGTVFSLYMIASYLGLVLGQLILVIHPQLGPELLMLVAMCFALCLVPVAMTRSIHPAPMHPAPLEPLFFMRRVPQSLTTVLSAGMIIGSFYGLAPLYAAQQGLSTEHVGLFMASCIGAGLIVQGPLGKLSDRYDRAWLIRGVAGLLVLASLPLAILPDVPMELLLAVGFLASLLQFSLYPLAVAFSNDHVEGERRVSLTAMLLMTYGVGASIGPLVSGVLMKMFGSNMLYAFVCLVALVLVLRIRPKAVTNLHQVEDAPLHHVAMPDSMSSSPLVVALDPRVDEQVVQDQMQDVEPEPEVSSEIVPDVAADAEVQPEMVERVVASGEGVVRPVAIMDEEVAADSGAAGLEETTEVRRDVGVDRPL
;
A
#
# COMPACT_ATOMS: atom_id res chain seq x y z
N MET A 1 -0.81 -27.06 -5.85
CA MET A 1 -1.79 -25.97 -5.80
C MET A 1 -2.86 -26.09 -4.70
N ARG A 2 -3.65 -27.18 -4.60
CA ARG A 2 -4.69 -27.29 -3.55
C ARG A 2 -4.17 -27.17 -2.11
N GLN A 3 -3.00 -27.70 -1.80
CA GLN A 3 -2.42 -27.67 -0.45
C GLN A 3 -1.91 -26.25 -0.11
N ILE A 4 -1.26 -25.58 -1.06
CA ILE A 4 -0.79 -24.19 -0.92
C ILE A 4 -1.99 -23.26 -0.69
N TRP A 5 -3.05 -23.41 -1.50
CA TRP A 5 -4.28 -22.63 -1.30
C TRP A 5 -4.86 -22.79 0.11
N LYS A 6 -4.89 -24.02 0.65
CA LYS A 6 -5.42 -24.27 2.01
C LYS A 6 -4.58 -23.61 3.10
N SER A 7 -3.25 -23.58 2.95
CA SER A 7 -2.33 -23.00 3.92
C SER A 7 -2.40 -21.47 3.95
N PHE A 8 -2.52 -20.83 2.79
CA PHE A 8 -2.47 -19.36 2.66
C PHE A 8 -3.83 -18.69 2.42
N ARG A 9 -4.92 -19.45 2.43
CA ARG A 9 -6.28 -18.93 2.13
C ARG A 9 -6.69 -17.70 2.94
N ALA A 10 -6.27 -17.64 4.21
CA ALA A 10 -6.56 -16.51 5.09
C ALA A 10 -5.90 -15.23 4.59
N LEU A 11 -4.63 -15.31 4.19
CA LEU A 11 -3.86 -14.16 3.69
C LEU A 11 -4.34 -13.72 2.30
N TYR A 12 -4.66 -14.68 1.40
CA TYR A 12 -5.23 -14.35 0.09
C TYR A 12 -6.61 -13.70 0.22
N PHE A 13 -7.45 -14.17 1.15
CA PHE A 13 -8.75 -13.55 1.41
C PHE A 13 -8.60 -12.15 2.02
N ALA A 14 -7.65 -11.97 2.96
CA ALA A 14 -7.36 -10.66 3.53
C ALA A 14 -6.91 -9.66 2.44
N SER A 15 -6.00 -10.09 1.56
CA SER A 15 -5.55 -9.28 0.42
C SER A 15 -6.69 -8.95 -0.53
N LEU A 16 -7.51 -9.95 -0.87
CA LEU A 16 -8.68 -9.77 -1.74
C LEU A 16 -9.63 -8.71 -1.18
N MET A 17 -10.04 -8.83 0.10
CA MET A 17 -10.94 -7.87 0.74
C MET A 17 -10.35 -6.47 0.79
N MET A 18 -9.09 -6.35 1.20
CA MET A 18 -8.38 -5.06 1.25
C MET A 18 -8.35 -4.38 -0.12
N LEU A 19 -8.11 -5.14 -1.20
CA LEU A 19 -8.01 -4.60 -2.55
C LEU A 19 -9.37 -4.36 -3.23
N ILE A 20 -10.43 -5.09 -2.86
CA ILE A 20 -11.80 -4.69 -3.20
C ILE A 20 -12.07 -3.28 -2.66
N GLY A 21 -11.80 -3.06 -1.37
CA GLY A 21 -11.99 -1.77 -0.73
C GLY A 21 -11.14 -0.66 -1.37
N SER A 22 -9.86 -0.93 -1.62
CA SER A 22 -8.93 0.06 -2.21
C SER A 22 -9.30 0.45 -3.64
N GLY A 23 -9.65 -0.54 -4.48
CA GLY A 23 -10.07 -0.32 -5.87
C GLY A 23 -11.35 0.50 -5.94
N LEU A 24 -12.36 0.10 -5.17
CA LEU A 24 -13.64 0.84 -5.07
C LEU A 24 -13.42 2.27 -4.57
N LEU A 25 -12.64 2.46 -3.50
CA LEU A 25 -12.39 3.77 -2.90
C LEU A 25 -11.75 4.74 -3.90
N SER A 26 -10.74 4.29 -4.65
CA SER A 26 -10.03 5.15 -5.59
C SER A 26 -10.94 5.68 -6.69
N THR A 27 -11.74 4.80 -7.29
CA THR A 27 -12.68 5.17 -8.35
C THR A 27 -13.87 5.97 -7.83
N TYR A 28 -14.42 5.58 -6.67
CA TYR A 28 -15.50 6.31 -6.01
C TYR A 28 -15.12 7.77 -5.73
N LEU A 29 -13.94 8.02 -5.12
CA LEU A 29 -13.51 9.37 -4.80
C LEU A 29 -13.30 10.22 -6.06
N ALA A 30 -12.72 9.64 -7.12
CA ALA A 30 -12.56 10.33 -8.40
C ALA A 30 -13.91 10.69 -9.03
N LEU A 31 -14.87 9.77 -9.04
CA LEU A 31 -16.22 9.99 -9.57
C LEU A 31 -17.02 10.98 -8.72
N ARG A 32 -16.89 10.93 -7.39
CA ARG A 32 -17.55 11.89 -6.49
C ARG A 32 -17.04 13.29 -6.75
N LEU A 33 -15.72 13.49 -6.85
CA LEU A 33 -15.14 14.79 -7.20
C LEU A 33 -15.52 15.23 -8.62
N ALA A 34 -15.64 14.30 -9.57
CA ALA A 34 -16.14 14.61 -10.91
C ALA A 34 -17.61 15.10 -10.89
N ALA A 35 -18.47 14.47 -10.10
CA ALA A 35 -19.87 14.85 -9.92
C ALA A 35 -20.00 16.24 -9.27
N ASP A 36 -19.12 16.55 -8.33
CA ASP A 36 -19.03 17.86 -7.67
C ASP A 36 -18.28 18.91 -8.53
N GLN A 37 -17.97 18.60 -9.80
CA GLN A 37 -17.28 19.48 -10.76
C GLN A 37 -15.89 19.98 -10.28
N VAL A 38 -15.21 19.16 -9.47
CA VAL A 38 -13.88 19.50 -8.94
C VAL A 38 -12.81 19.25 -10.01
N ASP A 39 -11.86 20.18 -10.09
CA ASP A 39 -10.73 20.11 -11.05
C ASP A 39 -9.89 18.84 -10.94
N GLY A 40 -9.36 18.36 -12.05
CA GLY A 40 -8.45 17.23 -12.13
C GLY A 40 -7.19 17.36 -11.26
N LEU A 41 -6.76 18.60 -10.95
CA LEU A 41 -5.65 18.84 -10.02
C LEU A 41 -5.93 18.26 -8.61
N TRP A 42 -7.13 18.45 -8.08
CA TRP A 42 -7.49 17.94 -6.76
C TRP A 42 -7.60 16.40 -6.74
N VAL A 43 -8.15 15.83 -7.82
CA VAL A 43 -8.18 14.36 -8.00
C VAL A 43 -6.75 13.81 -8.08
N GLY A 44 -5.89 14.47 -8.85
CA GLY A 44 -4.46 14.13 -8.92
C GLY A 44 -3.74 14.26 -7.59
N ALA A 45 -4.02 15.33 -6.83
CA ALA A 45 -3.46 15.55 -5.49
C ALA A 45 -3.92 14.49 -4.49
N LEU A 46 -5.18 14.06 -4.57
CA LEU A 46 -5.73 13.01 -3.73
C LEU A 46 -5.02 11.66 -3.98
N MET A 47 -4.75 11.33 -5.26
CA MET A 47 -4.02 10.12 -5.60
C MET A 47 -2.54 10.21 -5.22
N ALA A 48 -1.89 11.36 -5.46
CA ALA A 48 -0.51 11.60 -5.03
C ALA A 48 -0.36 11.44 -3.51
N ALA A 49 -1.31 11.94 -2.72
CA ALA A 49 -1.33 11.79 -1.27
C ALA A 49 -1.38 10.31 -0.83
N ASN A 50 -2.12 9.47 -1.56
CA ASN A 50 -2.13 8.02 -1.31
C ASN A 50 -0.73 7.41 -1.50
N TYR A 51 -0.03 7.75 -2.58
CA TYR A 51 1.33 7.23 -2.83
C TYR A 51 2.36 7.78 -1.84
N VAL A 52 2.24 9.05 -1.45
CA VAL A 52 3.05 9.61 -0.35
C VAL A 52 2.79 8.84 0.94
N GLY A 53 1.53 8.53 1.23
CA GLY A 53 1.14 7.68 2.36
C GLY A 53 1.79 6.30 2.32
N LEU A 54 1.73 5.63 1.15
CA LEU A 54 2.40 4.33 0.93
C LEU A 54 3.91 4.42 1.20
N ALA A 55 4.58 5.45 0.68
CA ALA A 55 6.02 5.65 0.89
C ALA A 55 6.39 5.88 2.37
N LEU A 56 5.60 6.70 3.07
CA LEU A 56 5.77 6.93 4.52
C LEU A 56 5.47 5.66 5.33
N GLY A 57 4.45 4.90 4.90
CA GLY A 57 4.04 3.65 5.51
C GLY A 57 5.14 2.60 5.50
N GLY A 58 6.00 2.57 4.48
CA GLY A 58 7.17 1.69 4.43
C GLY A 58 8.12 1.89 5.62
N LYS A 59 8.44 3.14 5.97
CA LYS A 59 9.28 3.48 7.13
C LYS A 59 8.58 3.27 8.48
N ILE A 60 7.34 3.75 8.57
CA ILE A 60 6.58 3.72 9.83
C ILE A 60 6.15 2.28 10.13
N GLY A 61 5.76 1.50 9.10
CA GLY A 61 5.31 0.13 9.22
C GLY A 61 6.37 -0.79 9.83
N HIS A 62 7.63 -0.68 9.42
CA HIS A 62 8.73 -1.45 10.04
C HIS A 62 8.82 -1.21 11.54
N ARG A 63 8.82 0.07 11.96
CA ARG A 63 8.89 0.44 13.38
C ARG A 63 7.66 -0.03 14.15
N LEU A 64 6.48 0.09 13.55
CA LEU A 64 5.23 -0.33 14.17
C LEU A 64 5.20 -1.84 14.37
N ILE A 65 5.51 -2.61 13.31
CA ILE A 65 5.56 -4.08 13.36
C ILE A 65 6.58 -4.56 14.39
N GLY A 66 7.77 -3.95 14.43
CA GLY A 66 8.80 -4.29 15.40
C GLY A 66 8.38 -4.03 16.86
N ARG A 67 7.55 -2.98 17.11
CA ARG A 67 7.11 -2.64 18.47
C ARG A 67 5.94 -3.47 18.99
N ILE A 68 4.93 -3.69 18.17
CA ILE A 68 3.66 -4.30 18.63
C ILE A 68 3.36 -5.65 17.98
N GLY A 69 4.23 -6.11 17.06
CA GLY A 69 4.07 -7.37 16.34
C GLY A 69 3.12 -7.30 15.16
N HIS A 70 3.16 -8.30 14.28
CA HIS A 70 2.48 -8.32 12.98
C HIS A 70 0.96 -8.22 13.08
N ILE A 71 0.30 -9.06 13.92
CA ILE A 71 -1.17 -9.09 14.03
C ILE A 71 -1.71 -7.77 14.56
N ARG A 72 -1.10 -7.23 15.61
CA ARG A 72 -1.55 -5.98 16.22
C ARG A 72 -1.32 -4.80 15.29
N ALA A 73 -0.18 -4.75 14.58
CA ALA A 73 0.10 -3.73 13.59
C ALA A 73 -0.92 -3.76 12.45
N TYR A 74 -1.23 -4.95 11.93
CA TYR A 74 -2.25 -5.13 10.90
C TYR A 74 -3.63 -4.64 11.37
N ALA A 75 -4.05 -5.07 12.58
CA ALA A 75 -5.33 -4.69 13.15
C ALA A 75 -5.45 -3.18 13.39
N THR A 76 -4.40 -2.56 13.94
CA THR A 76 -4.35 -1.12 14.15
C THR A 76 -4.48 -0.37 12.83
N CYS A 77 -3.73 -0.78 11.80
CA CYS A 77 -3.77 -0.15 10.49
C CYS A 77 -5.13 -0.35 9.80
N ALA A 78 -5.72 -1.55 9.87
CA ALA A 78 -7.05 -1.81 9.32
C ALA A 78 -8.13 -0.91 9.96
N GLY A 79 -8.09 -0.74 11.28
CA GLY A 79 -8.98 0.16 12.01
C GLY A 79 -8.80 1.63 11.61
N ILE A 80 -7.54 2.09 11.53
CA ILE A 80 -7.23 3.47 11.12
C ILE A 80 -7.67 3.73 9.67
N VAL A 81 -7.41 2.79 8.76
CA VAL A 81 -7.84 2.91 7.35
C VAL A 81 -9.37 2.95 7.26
N GLY A 82 -10.06 2.04 7.96
CA GLY A 82 -11.53 2.04 8.00
C GLY A 82 -12.11 3.37 8.52
N ALA A 83 -11.54 3.91 9.59
CA ALA A 83 -11.92 5.21 10.14
C ALA A 83 -11.64 6.36 9.16
N ALA A 84 -10.47 6.35 8.50
CA ALA A 84 -10.12 7.36 7.50
C ALA A 84 -11.05 7.29 6.27
N VAL A 85 -11.45 6.09 5.84
CA VAL A 85 -12.43 5.90 4.76
C VAL A 85 -13.77 6.53 5.14
N LEU A 86 -14.30 6.25 6.33
CA LEU A 86 -15.54 6.84 6.81
C LEU A 86 -15.43 8.36 6.98
N GLY A 87 -14.24 8.85 7.34
CA GLY A 87 -13.93 10.27 7.44
C GLY A 87 -14.15 11.04 6.13
N HIS A 88 -13.97 10.42 4.95
CA HIS A 88 -14.31 11.06 3.67
C HIS A 88 -15.81 11.36 3.54
N GLY A 89 -16.67 10.62 4.24
CA GLY A 89 -18.11 10.89 4.27
C GLY A 89 -18.53 11.91 5.34
N LEU A 90 -17.64 12.23 6.30
CA LEU A 90 -17.93 13.19 7.37
C LEU A 90 -17.45 14.61 7.07
N PHE A 91 -16.44 14.76 6.22
CA PHE A 91 -15.82 16.05 5.92
C PHE A 91 -16.00 16.42 4.46
N ASP A 92 -16.71 17.50 4.18
CA ASP A 92 -16.85 18.09 2.83
C ASP A 92 -15.74 19.12 2.53
N TYR A 93 -14.50 18.79 2.89
CA TYR A 93 -13.35 19.69 2.78
C TYR A 93 -12.16 18.99 2.12
N LEU A 94 -11.80 19.41 0.90
CA LEU A 94 -10.79 18.75 0.08
C LEU A 94 -9.42 18.53 0.76
N PRO A 95 -8.83 19.49 1.50
CA PRO A 95 -7.58 19.22 2.22
C PRO A 95 -7.71 18.11 3.28
N ALA A 96 -8.88 17.96 3.92
CA ALA A 96 -9.12 16.82 4.82
C ALA A 96 -9.12 15.50 4.04
N TRP A 97 -9.72 15.46 2.85
CA TRP A 97 -9.70 14.27 1.98
C TRP A 97 -8.28 13.88 1.58
N ILE A 98 -7.42 14.85 1.22
CA ILE A 98 -6.00 14.60 0.91
C ILE A 98 -5.28 13.99 2.12
N PHE A 99 -5.49 14.54 3.32
CA PHE A 99 -4.89 14.02 4.55
C PHE A 99 -5.39 12.62 4.88
N LEU A 100 -6.71 12.38 4.81
CA LEU A 100 -7.29 11.05 5.02
C LEU A 100 -6.78 10.03 4.00
N ARG A 101 -6.64 10.43 2.73
CA ARG A 101 -6.10 9.57 1.68
C ARG A 101 -4.64 9.18 1.93
N MET A 102 -3.84 10.11 2.44
CA MET A 102 -2.47 9.82 2.88
C MET A 102 -2.44 8.82 4.04
N ILE A 103 -3.36 8.93 5.00
CA ILE A 103 -3.51 7.96 6.10
C ILE A 103 -3.90 6.58 5.57
N VAL A 104 -4.83 6.51 4.61
CA VAL A 104 -5.20 5.24 3.95
C VAL A 104 -3.97 4.60 3.32
N GLY A 105 -3.19 5.34 2.52
CA GLY A 105 -1.96 4.82 1.91
C GLY A 105 -0.95 4.30 2.94
N LEU A 106 -0.72 5.05 4.01
CA LEU A 106 0.19 4.67 5.09
C LEU A 106 -0.25 3.36 5.76
N GLY A 107 -1.52 3.26 6.13
CA GLY A 107 -2.05 2.05 6.77
C GLY A 107 -2.04 0.84 5.84
N MET A 108 -2.36 1.02 4.56
CA MET A 108 -2.30 -0.05 3.56
C MET A 108 -0.89 -0.58 3.36
N MET A 109 0.13 0.28 3.31
CA MET A 109 1.52 -0.19 3.20
C MET A 109 1.90 -1.09 4.37
N CYS A 110 1.54 -0.72 5.59
CA CYS A 110 1.77 -1.57 6.77
C CYS A 110 1.04 -2.92 6.64
N GLN A 111 -0.19 -2.93 6.13
CA GLN A 111 -0.95 -4.18 5.91
C GLN A 111 -0.28 -5.06 4.83
N TYR A 112 0.22 -4.49 3.73
CA TYR A 112 1.00 -5.23 2.73
C TYR A 112 2.24 -5.87 3.35
N MET A 113 3.02 -5.10 4.11
CA MET A 113 4.22 -5.59 4.78
C MET A 113 3.92 -6.81 5.67
N VAL A 114 2.82 -6.77 6.43
CA VAL A 114 2.43 -7.89 7.30
C VAL A 114 2.03 -9.13 6.47
N ILE A 115 1.20 -8.97 5.44
CA ILE A 115 0.77 -10.09 4.58
C ILE A 115 1.98 -10.71 3.89
N GLU A 116 2.83 -9.91 3.28
CA GLU A 116 3.99 -10.38 2.51
C GLU A 116 5.06 -11.02 3.40
N SER A 117 5.29 -10.47 4.61
CA SER A 117 6.15 -11.10 5.61
C SER A 117 5.67 -12.51 5.97
N TRP A 118 4.38 -12.68 6.20
CA TRP A 118 3.82 -14.00 6.51
C TRP A 118 3.82 -14.97 5.33
N LEU A 119 3.55 -14.47 4.12
CA LEU A 119 3.64 -15.29 2.92
C LEU A 119 5.06 -15.79 2.71
N ASN A 120 6.06 -14.94 2.95
CA ASN A 120 7.46 -15.29 2.82
C ASN A 120 7.91 -16.33 3.86
N GLU A 121 7.58 -16.12 5.13
CA GLU A 121 7.98 -17.01 6.23
C GLU A 121 7.40 -18.43 6.09
N GLN A 122 6.15 -18.52 5.61
CA GLN A 122 5.47 -19.81 5.49
C GLN A 122 5.71 -20.52 4.14
N ALA A 123 6.25 -19.82 3.15
CA ALA A 123 6.49 -20.38 1.82
C ALA A 123 7.86 -21.09 1.77
N SER A 124 7.85 -22.40 1.53
CA SER A 124 9.10 -23.09 1.21
C SER A 124 9.71 -22.53 -0.09
N PRO A 125 11.05 -22.54 -0.26
CA PRO A 125 11.73 -22.02 -1.45
C PRO A 125 11.12 -22.49 -2.77
N LYS A 126 10.79 -23.80 -2.84
CA LYS A 126 10.16 -24.41 -4.03
C LYS A 126 8.74 -23.92 -4.32
N GLN A 127 8.07 -23.32 -3.35
CA GLN A 127 6.67 -22.89 -3.45
C GLN A 127 6.52 -21.37 -3.60
N ARG A 128 7.58 -20.57 -3.35
CA ARG A 128 7.53 -19.10 -3.36
C ARG A 128 6.89 -18.54 -4.63
N GLY A 129 7.32 -18.97 -5.79
CA GLY A 129 6.75 -18.50 -7.06
C GLY A 129 5.25 -18.78 -7.21
N THR A 130 4.77 -19.94 -6.73
CA THR A 130 3.33 -20.27 -6.76
C THR A 130 2.53 -19.47 -5.74
N VAL A 131 3.08 -19.32 -4.52
CA VAL A 131 2.46 -18.49 -3.45
C VAL A 131 2.33 -17.05 -3.92
N PHE A 132 3.37 -16.52 -4.52
CA PHE A 132 3.40 -15.17 -5.07
C PHE A 132 2.42 -14.97 -6.23
N SER A 133 2.36 -15.91 -7.16
CA SER A 133 1.39 -15.84 -8.27
C SER A 133 -0.06 -15.86 -7.78
N LEU A 134 -0.39 -16.67 -6.77
CA LEU A 134 -1.73 -16.68 -6.17
C LEU A 134 -2.04 -15.39 -5.42
N TYR A 135 -1.05 -14.80 -4.73
CA TYR A 135 -1.18 -13.49 -4.10
C TYR A 135 -1.49 -12.39 -5.13
N MET A 136 -0.78 -12.39 -6.26
CA MET A 136 -1.05 -11.47 -7.36
C MET A 136 -2.46 -11.63 -7.93
N ILE A 137 -2.89 -12.88 -8.20
CA ILE A 137 -4.23 -13.15 -8.72
C ILE A 137 -5.29 -12.64 -7.74
N ALA A 138 -5.13 -12.92 -6.43
CA ALA A 138 -6.04 -12.41 -5.41
C ALA A 138 -6.08 -10.88 -5.38
N SER A 139 -4.92 -10.24 -5.55
CA SER A 139 -4.79 -8.79 -5.55
C SER A 139 -5.49 -8.13 -6.74
N TYR A 140 -5.18 -8.58 -7.96
CA TYR A 140 -5.84 -8.04 -9.16
C TYR A 140 -7.34 -8.35 -9.20
N LEU A 141 -7.73 -9.57 -8.77
CA LEU A 141 -9.14 -9.93 -8.68
C LEU A 141 -9.87 -9.01 -7.70
N GLY A 142 -9.25 -8.69 -6.56
CA GLY A 142 -9.81 -7.72 -5.61
C GLY A 142 -10.05 -6.36 -6.24
N LEU A 143 -9.05 -5.81 -6.94
CA LEU A 143 -9.19 -4.54 -7.63
C LEU A 143 -10.32 -4.56 -8.67
N VAL A 144 -10.41 -5.62 -9.49
CA VAL A 144 -11.48 -5.79 -10.49
C VAL A 144 -12.85 -5.88 -9.82
N LEU A 145 -12.99 -6.70 -8.78
CA LEU A 145 -14.26 -6.85 -8.05
C LEU A 145 -14.70 -5.53 -7.41
N GLY A 146 -13.75 -4.73 -6.91
CA GLY A 146 -14.02 -3.39 -6.41
C GLY A 146 -14.65 -2.48 -7.47
N GLN A 147 -14.21 -2.58 -8.74
CA GLN A 147 -14.82 -1.82 -9.84
C GLN A 147 -16.22 -2.34 -10.21
N LEU A 148 -16.41 -3.67 -10.18
CA LEU A 148 -17.70 -4.28 -10.52
C LEU A 148 -18.79 -3.91 -9.50
N ILE A 149 -18.45 -3.51 -8.28
CA ILE A 149 -19.42 -2.98 -7.32
C ILE A 149 -20.10 -1.72 -7.87
N LEU A 150 -19.35 -0.84 -8.57
CA LEU A 150 -19.92 0.36 -9.20
C LEU A 150 -20.85 0.02 -10.39
N VAL A 151 -20.65 -1.13 -11.02
CA VAL A 151 -21.57 -1.63 -12.07
C VAL A 151 -22.90 -2.05 -11.45
N ILE A 152 -22.86 -2.71 -10.28
CA ILE A 152 -24.07 -3.21 -9.60
C ILE A 152 -24.77 -2.08 -8.83
N HIS A 153 -24.00 -1.15 -8.26
CA HIS A 153 -24.47 -0.04 -7.44
C HIS A 153 -23.90 1.29 -7.95
N PRO A 154 -24.49 1.88 -9.02
CA PRO A 154 -23.94 3.06 -9.67
C PRO A 154 -24.18 4.38 -8.92
N GLN A 155 -24.92 4.37 -7.82
CA GLN A 155 -25.20 5.54 -7.01
C GLN A 155 -23.99 5.89 -6.15
N LEU A 156 -23.52 7.15 -6.26
CA LEU A 156 -22.35 7.63 -5.52
C LEU A 156 -22.73 8.10 -4.10
N GLY A 157 -23.44 7.23 -3.36
CA GLY A 157 -23.86 7.50 -1.98
C GLY A 157 -22.79 7.15 -0.93
N PRO A 158 -23.06 7.50 0.34
CA PRO A 158 -22.18 7.16 1.48
C PRO A 158 -22.11 5.64 1.73
N GLU A 159 -23.06 4.86 1.20
CA GLU A 159 -23.12 3.39 1.30
C GLU A 159 -21.86 2.75 0.73
N LEU A 160 -21.29 3.32 -0.35
CA LEU A 160 -20.06 2.83 -0.94
C LEU A 160 -18.85 3.00 0.00
N LEU A 161 -18.79 4.11 0.75
CA LEU A 161 -17.76 4.30 1.79
C LEU A 161 -17.93 3.31 2.95
N MET A 162 -19.18 3.04 3.35
CA MET A 162 -19.46 2.02 4.37
C MET A 162 -19.03 0.64 3.90
N LEU A 163 -19.30 0.30 2.63
CA LEU A 163 -18.87 -0.96 2.04
C LEU A 163 -17.34 -1.08 1.97
N VAL A 164 -16.64 0.00 1.59
CA VAL A 164 -15.18 0.05 1.62
C VAL A 164 -14.65 -0.18 3.04
N ALA A 165 -15.20 0.54 4.04
CA ALA A 165 -14.81 0.37 5.44
C ALA A 165 -15.08 -1.06 5.93
N MET A 166 -16.20 -1.67 5.51
CA MET A 166 -16.53 -3.07 5.80
C MET A 166 -15.50 -4.03 5.18
N CYS A 167 -15.03 -3.79 3.96
CA CYS A 167 -13.95 -4.58 3.35
C CYS A 167 -12.67 -4.52 4.19
N PHE A 168 -12.28 -3.34 4.70
CA PHE A 168 -11.14 -3.18 5.60
C PHE A 168 -11.36 -3.80 6.99
N ALA A 169 -12.59 -3.85 7.48
CA ALA A 169 -12.92 -4.59 8.69
C ALA A 169 -12.87 -6.12 8.47
N LEU A 170 -13.41 -6.59 7.34
CA LEU A 170 -13.43 -8.02 7.01
C LEU A 170 -12.04 -8.57 6.68
N CYS A 171 -11.14 -7.77 6.12
CA CYS A 171 -9.76 -8.23 5.87
C CYS A 171 -9.01 -8.55 7.17
N LEU A 172 -9.41 -7.96 8.30
CA LEU A 172 -8.81 -8.21 9.61
C LEU A 172 -9.14 -9.61 10.14
N VAL A 173 -10.38 -10.09 9.90
CA VAL A 173 -10.89 -11.32 10.52
C VAL A 173 -9.98 -12.53 10.28
N PRO A 174 -9.61 -12.89 9.02
CA PRO A 174 -8.77 -14.07 8.78
C PRO A 174 -7.36 -13.91 9.37
N VAL A 175 -6.83 -12.69 9.40
CA VAL A 175 -5.52 -12.40 9.98
C VAL A 175 -5.54 -12.57 11.50
N ALA A 176 -6.56 -12.05 12.16
CA ALA A 176 -6.73 -12.17 13.62
C ALA A 176 -6.97 -13.63 14.07
N MET A 177 -7.59 -14.45 13.22
CA MET A 177 -7.84 -15.88 13.50
C MET A 177 -6.61 -16.79 13.23
N THR A 178 -5.56 -16.26 12.63
CA THR A 178 -4.37 -17.04 12.30
C THR A 178 -3.52 -17.29 13.55
N ARG A 179 -3.23 -18.56 13.85
CA ARG A 179 -2.41 -19.00 14.99
C ARG A 179 -0.94 -19.18 14.64
N SER A 180 -0.49 -18.65 13.51
CA SER A 180 0.87 -18.84 12.99
C SER A 180 1.93 -18.15 13.85
N ILE A 181 3.14 -18.70 13.82
CA ILE A 181 4.35 -18.13 14.43
C ILE A 181 4.56 -16.73 13.83
N HIS A 182 4.92 -15.77 14.67
CA HIS A 182 5.19 -14.41 14.22
C HIS A 182 6.48 -14.41 13.42
N PRO A 183 6.48 -13.87 12.18
CA PRO A 183 7.71 -13.73 11.40
C PRO A 183 8.74 -12.88 12.17
N ALA A 184 10.02 -13.20 11.97
CA ALA A 184 11.09 -12.34 12.48
C ALA A 184 10.97 -10.92 11.86
N PRO A 185 11.26 -9.85 12.61
CA PRO A 185 11.29 -8.50 12.06
C PRO A 185 12.36 -8.43 10.95
N MET A 186 11.94 -8.07 9.74
CA MET A 186 12.87 -7.86 8.63
C MET A 186 13.46 -6.46 8.69
N HIS A 187 14.78 -6.37 8.56
CA HIS A 187 15.47 -5.09 8.50
C HIS A 187 15.34 -4.43 7.11
N PRO A 188 15.21 -3.10 7.04
CA PRO A 188 15.17 -2.42 5.76
C PRO A 188 16.53 -2.57 5.05
N ALA A 189 16.50 -2.97 3.79
CA ALA A 189 17.70 -3.06 2.97
C ALA A 189 18.38 -1.69 2.82
N PRO A 190 19.71 -1.61 2.80
CA PRO A 190 20.42 -0.36 2.58
C PRO A 190 20.08 0.20 1.19
N LEU A 191 19.76 1.49 1.13
CA LEU A 191 19.52 2.18 -0.13
C LEU A 191 20.85 2.69 -0.69
N GLU A 192 21.21 2.22 -1.89
CA GLU A 192 22.42 2.66 -2.60
C GLU A 192 22.06 3.45 -3.89
N PRO A 193 21.43 4.63 -3.79
CA PRO A 193 20.83 5.30 -4.95
C PRO A 193 21.88 5.65 -6.03
N LEU A 194 23.07 6.14 -5.63
CA LEU A 194 24.11 6.49 -6.59
C LEU A 194 24.62 5.28 -7.38
N PHE A 195 24.75 4.13 -6.74
CA PHE A 195 25.16 2.90 -7.38
C PHE A 195 24.14 2.47 -8.45
N PHE A 196 22.85 2.37 -8.09
CA PHE A 196 21.82 1.94 -9.02
C PHE A 196 21.54 2.95 -10.14
N MET A 197 21.64 4.27 -9.87
CA MET A 197 21.53 5.29 -10.92
C MET A 197 22.63 5.17 -11.99
N ARG A 198 23.81 4.65 -11.62
CA ARG A 198 24.90 4.39 -12.57
C ARG A 198 24.79 3.03 -13.21
N ARG A 199 24.35 2.02 -12.46
CA ARG A 199 24.32 0.61 -12.89
C ARG A 199 23.15 0.29 -13.82
N VAL A 200 21.93 0.75 -13.47
CA VAL A 200 20.68 0.43 -14.18
C VAL A 200 19.82 1.67 -14.48
N PRO A 201 20.38 2.72 -15.12
CA PRO A 201 19.66 3.98 -15.31
C PRO A 201 18.44 3.83 -16.21
N GLN A 202 18.45 2.90 -17.17
CA GLN A 202 17.32 2.66 -18.07
C GLN A 202 16.14 1.98 -17.34
N SER A 203 16.43 1.01 -16.47
CA SER A 203 15.39 0.41 -15.62
C SER A 203 14.76 1.44 -14.71
N LEU A 204 15.55 2.27 -14.02
CA LEU A 204 15.04 3.31 -13.14
C LEU A 204 14.18 4.33 -13.90
N THR A 205 14.60 4.73 -15.12
CA THR A 205 13.78 5.61 -15.97
C THR A 205 12.46 4.94 -16.36
N THR A 206 12.48 3.65 -16.71
CA THR A 206 11.28 2.90 -17.06
C THR A 206 10.34 2.76 -15.86
N VAL A 207 10.86 2.44 -14.68
CA VAL A 207 10.09 2.32 -13.44
C VAL A 207 9.47 3.65 -13.03
N LEU A 208 10.22 4.76 -13.12
CA LEU A 208 9.70 6.11 -12.88
C LEU A 208 8.53 6.42 -13.81
N SER A 209 8.73 6.16 -15.12
CA SER A 209 7.70 6.39 -16.14
C SER A 209 6.48 5.49 -15.94
N ALA A 210 6.68 4.21 -15.61
CA ALA A 210 5.59 3.30 -15.26
C ALA A 210 4.79 3.82 -14.06
N GLY A 211 5.48 4.29 -13.00
CA GLY A 211 4.83 4.94 -11.86
C GLY A 211 4.01 6.16 -12.27
N MET A 212 4.57 7.06 -13.07
CA MET A 212 3.86 8.24 -13.56
C MET A 212 2.59 7.87 -14.34
N ILE A 213 2.67 6.89 -15.25
CA ILE A 213 1.55 6.45 -16.09
C ILE A 213 0.49 5.75 -15.24
N ILE A 214 0.87 4.73 -14.46
CA ILE A 214 -0.06 3.91 -13.69
C ILE A 214 -0.69 4.70 -12.54
N GLY A 215 0.10 5.56 -11.87
CA GLY A 215 -0.44 6.46 -10.84
C GLY A 215 -1.48 7.42 -11.40
N SER A 216 -1.23 8.00 -12.57
CA SER A 216 -2.21 8.85 -13.27
C SER A 216 -3.44 8.07 -13.70
N PHE A 217 -3.28 6.84 -14.18
CA PHE A 217 -4.37 5.98 -14.58
C PHE A 217 -5.33 5.70 -13.41
N TYR A 218 -4.85 5.18 -12.28
CA TYR A 218 -5.71 4.86 -11.14
C TYR A 218 -6.43 6.08 -10.55
N GLY A 219 -5.82 7.28 -10.64
CA GLY A 219 -6.40 8.50 -10.12
C GLY A 219 -7.37 9.18 -11.08
N LEU A 220 -6.96 9.30 -12.34
CA LEU A 220 -7.59 10.22 -13.28
C LEU A 220 -8.35 9.53 -14.42
N ALA A 221 -8.15 8.22 -14.67
CA ALA A 221 -8.92 7.53 -15.70
C ALA A 221 -10.42 7.46 -15.39
N PRO A 222 -10.89 7.29 -14.13
CA PRO A 222 -12.30 7.41 -13.82
C PRO A 222 -12.85 8.82 -14.11
N LEU A 223 -12.09 9.87 -13.75
CA LEU A 223 -12.46 11.26 -14.06
C LEU A 223 -12.51 11.49 -15.58
N TYR A 224 -11.52 11.02 -16.33
CA TYR A 224 -11.50 11.08 -17.78
C TYR A 224 -12.75 10.43 -18.39
N ALA A 225 -13.06 9.20 -17.98
CA ALA A 225 -14.21 8.47 -18.49
C ALA A 225 -15.54 9.17 -18.16
N ALA A 226 -15.69 9.73 -16.94
CA ALA A 226 -16.85 10.52 -16.56
C ALA A 226 -16.98 11.81 -17.39
N GLN A 227 -15.87 12.50 -17.69
CA GLN A 227 -15.84 13.69 -18.53
C GLN A 227 -16.08 13.37 -20.02
N GLN A 228 -15.89 12.11 -20.46
CA GLN A 228 -16.35 11.61 -21.77
C GLN A 228 -17.84 11.24 -21.76
N GLY A 229 -18.57 11.53 -20.69
CA GLY A 229 -20.01 11.31 -20.62
C GLY A 229 -20.42 9.89 -20.20
N LEU A 230 -19.50 9.05 -19.74
CA LEU A 230 -19.84 7.71 -19.26
C LEU A 230 -20.58 7.78 -17.92
N SER A 231 -21.62 6.94 -17.76
CA SER A 231 -22.27 6.74 -16.46
C SER A 231 -21.32 6.05 -15.48
N THR A 232 -21.61 6.13 -14.19
CA THR A 232 -20.84 5.46 -13.13
C THR A 232 -20.66 3.97 -13.39
N GLU A 233 -21.70 3.29 -13.85
CA GLU A 233 -21.69 1.88 -14.24
C GLU A 233 -20.65 1.62 -15.35
N HIS A 234 -20.68 2.42 -16.42
CA HIS A 234 -19.77 2.28 -17.54
C HIS A 234 -18.33 2.63 -17.16
N VAL A 235 -18.11 3.59 -16.25
CA VAL A 235 -16.79 3.86 -15.70
C VAL A 235 -16.28 2.68 -14.88
N GLY A 236 -17.13 2.05 -14.07
CA GLY A 236 -16.80 0.81 -13.36
C GLY A 236 -16.37 -0.31 -14.30
N LEU A 237 -17.13 -0.53 -15.39
CA LEU A 237 -16.80 -1.52 -16.40
C LEU A 237 -15.50 -1.20 -17.15
N PHE A 238 -15.27 0.06 -17.50
CA PHE A 238 -14.02 0.53 -18.10
C PHE A 238 -12.83 0.24 -17.21
N MET A 239 -12.89 0.63 -15.94
CA MET A 239 -11.82 0.40 -14.98
C MET A 239 -11.59 -1.10 -14.72
N ALA A 240 -12.67 -1.89 -14.58
CA ALA A 240 -12.58 -3.34 -14.41
C ALA A 240 -11.87 -4.01 -15.60
N SER A 241 -12.23 -3.61 -16.84
CA SER A 241 -11.61 -4.15 -18.05
C SER A 241 -10.13 -3.78 -18.14
N CYS A 242 -9.79 -2.52 -17.86
CA CYS A 242 -8.41 -2.03 -17.88
C CYS A 242 -7.52 -2.71 -16.83
N ILE A 243 -8.00 -2.87 -15.59
CA ILE A 243 -7.26 -3.56 -14.52
C ILE A 243 -7.15 -5.06 -14.84
N GLY A 244 -8.20 -5.66 -15.40
CA GLY A 244 -8.20 -7.04 -15.88
C GLY A 244 -7.14 -7.29 -16.96
N ALA A 245 -6.90 -6.33 -17.85
CA ALA A 245 -5.83 -6.39 -18.84
C ALA A 245 -4.45 -6.54 -18.17
N GLY A 246 -4.22 -5.86 -17.04
CA GLY A 246 -3.00 -5.98 -16.24
C GLY A 246 -2.74 -7.40 -15.74
N LEU A 247 -3.78 -8.12 -15.33
CA LEU A 247 -3.66 -9.52 -14.93
C LEU A 247 -3.38 -10.45 -16.13
N ILE A 248 -4.11 -10.24 -17.23
CA ILE A 248 -4.02 -11.08 -18.43
C ILE A 248 -2.62 -11.00 -19.06
N VAL A 249 -2.02 -9.82 -19.09
CA VAL A 249 -0.73 -9.61 -19.76
C VAL A 249 0.44 -10.32 -19.10
N GLN A 250 0.38 -10.61 -17.79
CA GLN A 250 1.51 -11.16 -17.04
C GLN A 250 2.02 -12.48 -17.60
N GLY A 251 1.12 -13.38 -17.99
CA GLY A 251 1.51 -14.69 -18.54
C GLY A 251 2.20 -14.61 -19.91
N PRO A 252 1.60 -13.97 -20.92
CA PRO A 252 2.24 -13.75 -22.23
C PRO A 252 3.52 -12.93 -22.13
N LEU A 253 3.54 -11.90 -21.27
CA LEU A 253 4.71 -11.04 -21.06
C LEU A 253 5.91 -11.83 -20.54
N GLY A 254 5.69 -12.74 -19.59
CA GLY A 254 6.73 -13.60 -19.06
C GLY A 254 7.43 -14.40 -20.16
N LYS A 255 6.64 -15.10 -20.99
CA LYS A 255 7.18 -15.89 -22.11
C LYS A 255 7.93 -15.04 -23.14
N LEU A 256 7.47 -13.82 -23.37
CA LEU A 256 8.09 -12.88 -24.30
C LEU A 256 9.40 -12.33 -23.74
N SER A 257 9.40 -11.97 -22.46
CA SER A 257 10.55 -11.45 -21.71
C SER A 257 11.70 -12.48 -21.57
N ASP A 258 11.37 -13.77 -21.55
CA ASP A 258 12.38 -14.82 -21.48
C ASP A 258 12.99 -15.19 -22.84
N ARG A 259 12.36 -14.73 -23.96
CA ARG A 259 12.81 -15.05 -25.33
C ARG A 259 13.49 -13.90 -26.04
N TYR A 260 13.13 -12.66 -25.71
CA TYR A 260 13.58 -11.48 -26.41
C TYR A 260 14.34 -10.55 -25.46
N ASP A 261 15.25 -9.75 -26.02
CA ASP A 261 15.97 -8.72 -25.28
C ASP A 261 14.98 -7.74 -24.62
N ARG A 262 15.11 -7.60 -23.30
CA ARG A 262 14.18 -6.82 -22.46
C ARG A 262 14.19 -5.33 -22.79
N ALA A 263 15.34 -4.77 -23.18
CA ALA A 263 15.42 -3.36 -23.57
C ALA A 263 14.66 -3.09 -24.88
N TRP A 264 14.71 -4.04 -25.85
CA TRP A 264 13.88 -3.96 -27.06
C TRP A 264 12.40 -4.09 -26.76
N LEU A 265 12.04 -5.00 -25.84
CA LEU A 265 10.65 -5.18 -25.41
C LEU A 265 10.11 -3.91 -24.73
N ILE A 266 10.86 -3.31 -23.80
CA ILE A 266 10.45 -2.07 -23.13
C ILE A 266 10.22 -0.97 -24.17
N ARG A 267 11.15 -0.79 -25.10
CA ARG A 267 11.03 0.21 -26.18
C ARG A 267 9.85 -0.07 -27.10
N GLY A 268 9.62 -1.34 -27.46
CA GLY A 268 8.50 -1.77 -28.30
C GLY A 268 7.15 -1.54 -27.62
N VAL A 269 7.02 -1.98 -26.34
CA VAL A 269 5.82 -1.76 -25.53
C VAL A 269 5.53 -0.27 -25.34
N ALA A 270 6.56 0.55 -25.06
CA ALA A 270 6.39 2.00 -24.95
C ALA A 270 5.94 2.62 -26.29
N GLY A 271 6.50 2.18 -27.42
CA GLY A 271 6.07 2.65 -28.74
C GLY A 271 4.62 2.26 -29.08
N LEU A 272 4.24 1.02 -28.78
CA LEU A 272 2.86 0.56 -28.94
C LEU A 272 1.90 1.31 -28.00
N LEU A 273 2.34 1.63 -26.78
CA LEU A 273 1.55 2.42 -25.83
C LEU A 273 1.28 3.84 -26.35
N VAL A 274 2.27 4.49 -26.98
CA VAL A 274 2.04 5.77 -27.67
C VAL A 274 0.94 5.62 -28.71
N LEU A 275 1.04 4.62 -29.59
CA LEU A 275 0.06 4.40 -30.66
C LEU A 275 -1.34 4.06 -30.12
N ALA A 276 -1.41 3.22 -29.10
CA ALA A 276 -2.68 2.83 -28.46
C ALA A 276 -3.33 4.00 -27.72
N SER A 277 -2.56 4.87 -27.07
CA SER A 277 -3.09 5.99 -26.29
C SER A 277 -3.45 7.21 -27.17
N LEU A 278 -2.91 7.30 -28.37
CA LEU A 278 -3.08 8.45 -29.27
C LEU A 278 -4.55 8.76 -29.63
N PRO A 279 -5.42 7.78 -29.94
CA PRO A 279 -6.83 8.06 -30.19
C PRO A 279 -7.52 8.73 -28.99
N LEU A 280 -7.24 8.28 -27.76
CA LEU A 280 -7.82 8.84 -26.54
C LEU A 280 -7.26 10.24 -26.21
N ALA A 281 -6.08 10.56 -26.72
CA ALA A 281 -5.46 11.88 -26.56
C ALA A 281 -6.00 12.92 -27.56
N ILE A 282 -6.45 12.49 -28.75
CA ILE A 282 -6.79 13.41 -29.86
C ILE A 282 -8.29 13.54 -30.07
N LEU A 283 -9.06 12.45 -29.94
CA LEU A 283 -10.49 12.46 -30.21
C LEU A 283 -11.24 13.17 -29.08
N PRO A 284 -12.08 14.18 -29.37
CA PRO A 284 -12.83 14.89 -28.35
C PRO A 284 -13.94 14.02 -27.73
N ASP A 285 -14.63 13.23 -28.56
CA ASP A 285 -15.70 12.34 -28.15
C ASP A 285 -15.35 10.91 -28.58
N VAL A 286 -15.18 10.03 -27.61
CA VAL A 286 -14.77 8.64 -27.86
C VAL A 286 -15.99 7.73 -27.62
N PRO A 287 -16.47 7.00 -28.66
CA PRO A 287 -17.52 6.01 -28.47
C PRO A 287 -17.12 4.98 -27.40
N MET A 288 -18.10 4.49 -26.64
CA MET A 288 -17.87 3.59 -25.51
C MET A 288 -17.08 2.33 -25.92
N GLU A 289 -17.44 1.72 -27.03
CA GLU A 289 -16.81 0.50 -27.53
C GLU A 289 -15.33 0.74 -27.87
N LEU A 290 -15.03 1.90 -28.47
CA LEU A 290 -13.66 2.31 -28.79
C LEU A 290 -12.88 2.63 -27.50
N LEU A 291 -13.51 3.32 -26.55
CA LEU A 291 -12.92 3.62 -25.25
C LEU A 291 -12.53 2.34 -24.50
N LEU A 292 -13.43 1.35 -24.45
CA LEU A 292 -13.16 0.06 -23.82
C LEU A 292 -12.05 -0.70 -24.53
N ALA A 293 -12.08 -0.78 -25.86
CA ALA A 293 -11.09 -1.53 -26.63
C ALA A 293 -9.69 -0.89 -26.55
N VAL A 294 -9.62 0.41 -26.77
CA VAL A 294 -8.35 1.16 -26.76
C VAL A 294 -7.82 1.29 -25.33
N GLY A 295 -8.69 1.55 -24.36
CA GLY A 295 -8.33 1.60 -22.93
C GLY A 295 -7.80 0.25 -22.42
N PHE A 296 -8.43 -0.86 -22.83
CA PHE A 296 -7.96 -2.22 -22.54
C PHE A 296 -6.56 -2.45 -23.12
N LEU A 297 -6.36 -2.12 -24.42
CA LEU A 297 -5.07 -2.30 -25.10
C LEU A 297 -3.98 -1.41 -24.46
N ALA A 298 -4.26 -0.14 -24.21
CA ALA A 298 -3.34 0.76 -23.54
C ALA A 298 -2.97 0.26 -22.14
N SER A 299 -3.96 -0.27 -21.40
CA SER A 299 -3.74 -0.83 -20.07
C SER A 299 -2.89 -2.10 -20.09
N LEU A 300 -3.11 -2.99 -21.05
CA LEU A 300 -2.26 -4.16 -21.27
C LEU A 300 -0.78 -3.77 -21.45
N LEU A 301 -0.53 -2.70 -22.19
CA LEU A 301 0.82 -2.21 -22.47
C LEU A 301 1.43 -1.48 -21.26
N GLN A 302 0.66 -0.60 -20.60
CA GLN A 302 1.19 0.16 -19.46
C GLN A 302 1.53 -0.74 -18.26
N PHE A 303 0.71 -1.76 -17.95
CA PHE A 303 0.97 -2.72 -16.88
C PHE A 303 2.14 -3.67 -17.18
N SER A 304 2.64 -3.71 -18.42
CA SER A 304 3.82 -4.47 -18.82
C SER A 304 5.14 -3.76 -18.47
N LEU A 305 5.16 -2.43 -18.35
CA LEU A 305 6.40 -1.64 -18.24
C LEU A 305 7.15 -1.94 -16.93
N TYR A 306 6.43 -1.98 -15.79
CA TYR A 306 7.07 -2.21 -14.49
C TYR A 306 7.71 -3.61 -14.37
N PRO A 307 7.01 -4.72 -14.66
CA PRO A 307 7.60 -6.05 -14.60
C PRO A 307 8.79 -6.24 -15.54
N LEU A 308 8.74 -5.65 -16.75
CA LEU A 308 9.86 -5.68 -17.69
C LEU A 308 11.08 -4.93 -17.14
N ALA A 309 10.87 -3.76 -16.53
CA ALA A 309 11.96 -2.97 -15.97
C ALA A 309 12.61 -3.67 -14.76
N VAL A 310 11.79 -4.34 -13.92
CA VAL A 310 12.29 -5.16 -12.80
C VAL A 310 13.11 -6.33 -13.32
N ALA A 311 12.61 -7.06 -14.32
CA ALA A 311 13.33 -8.18 -14.92
C ALA A 311 14.65 -7.71 -15.57
N PHE A 312 14.61 -6.60 -16.31
CA PHE A 312 15.81 -6.02 -16.93
C PHE A 312 16.85 -5.56 -15.92
N SER A 313 16.43 -4.99 -14.77
CA SER A 313 17.37 -4.58 -13.74
C SER A 313 18.03 -5.77 -13.05
N ASN A 314 17.29 -6.85 -12.81
CA ASN A 314 17.84 -8.07 -12.20
C ASN A 314 18.89 -8.78 -13.09
N ASP A 315 18.83 -8.62 -14.41
CA ASP A 315 19.87 -9.12 -15.33
C ASP A 315 21.23 -8.42 -15.18
N HIS A 316 21.24 -7.24 -14.53
CA HIS A 316 22.41 -6.35 -14.48
C HIS A 316 22.92 -6.14 -13.05
N VAL A 317 22.29 -6.76 -12.05
CA VAL A 317 22.65 -6.61 -10.63
C VAL A 317 22.82 -7.97 -9.99
N GLU A 318 23.92 -8.15 -9.29
CA GLU A 318 24.31 -9.37 -8.59
C GLU A 318 23.29 -9.77 -7.53
N GLY A 319 23.22 -11.07 -7.20
CA GLY A 319 22.26 -11.65 -6.27
C GLY A 319 22.19 -10.93 -4.91
N GLU A 320 23.35 -10.66 -4.34
CA GLU A 320 23.53 -10.00 -3.04
C GLU A 320 22.84 -8.63 -2.93
N ARG A 321 22.71 -7.91 -4.04
CA ARG A 321 22.14 -6.55 -4.08
C ARG A 321 20.69 -6.48 -4.58
N ARG A 322 20.05 -7.62 -4.86
CA ARG A 322 18.67 -7.64 -5.40
C ARG A 322 17.65 -7.08 -4.44
N VAL A 323 17.83 -7.30 -3.13
CA VAL A 323 16.95 -6.73 -2.11
C VAL A 323 17.01 -5.19 -2.10
N SER A 324 18.23 -4.64 -2.10
CA SER A 324 18.46 -3.19 -2.19
C SER A 324 17.98 -2.62 -3.52
N LEU A 325 18.18 -3.35 -4.63
CA LEU A 325 17.67 -2.99 -5.95
C LEU A 325 16.15 -2.83 -5.94
N THR A 326 15.43 -3.82 -5.40
CA THR A 326 13.96 -3.76 -5.39
C THR A 326 13.44 -2.64 -4.50
N ALA A 327 14.07 -2.38 -3.35
CA ALA A 327 13.74 -1.22 -2.53
C ALA A 327 13.92 0.08 -3.32
N MET A 328 15.00 0.21 -4.11
CA MET A 328 15.23 1.36 -4.98
C MET A 328 14.21 1.48 -6.11
N LEU A 329 13.83 0.36 -6.75
CA LEU A 329 12.83 0.33 -7.81
C LEU A 329 11.45 0.76 -7.28
N LEU A 330 11.02 0.23 -6.12
CA LEU A 330 9.75 0.60 -5.51
C LEU A 330 9.71 2.07 -5.07
N MET A 331 10.81 2.58 -4.51
CA MET A 331 10.93 4.00 -4.18
C MET A 331 10.83 4.88 -5.44
N THR A 332 11.54 4.50 -6.52
CA THR A 332 11.50 5.22 -7.81
C THR A 332 10.10 5.19 -8.41
N TYR A 333 9.42 4.05 -8.36
CA TYR A 333 8.03 3.94 -8.80
C TYR A 333 7.12 4.83 -7.97
N GLY A 334 7.24 4.81 -6.63
CA GLY A 334 6.43 5.64 -5.73
C GLY A 334 6.58 7.14 -6.01
N VAL A 335 7.80 7.60 -6.31
CA VAL A 335 8.05 8.98 -6.77
C VAL A 335 7.31 9.28 -8.07
N GLY A 336 7.41 8.39 -9.07
CA GLY A 336 6.68 8.52 -10.32
C GLY A 336 5.16 8.56 -10.11
N ALA A 337 4.65 7.63 -9.32
CA ALA A 337 3.22 7.50 -9.00
C ALA A 337 2.66 8.67 -8.19
N SER A 338 3.51 9.39 -7.46
CA SER A 338 3.12 10.65 -6.78
C SER A 338 3.12 11.84 -7.73
N ILE A 339 4.12 11.96 -8.61
CA ILE A 339 4.28 13.10 -9.52
C ILE A 339 3.30 13.01 -10.69
N GLY A 340 3.11 11.80 -11.25
CA GLY A 340 2.28 11.58 -12.44
C GLY A 340 0.88 12.15 -12.32
N PRO A 341 0.10 11.78 -11.31
CA PRO A 341 -1.27 12.29 -11.12
C PRO A 341 -1.33 13.80 -10.92
N LEU A 342 -0.33 14.40 -10.27
CA LEU A 342 -0.27 15.86 -10.10
C LEU A 342 -0.08 16.57 -11.45
N VAL A 343 0.89 16.11 -12.23
CA VAL A 343 1.19 16.72 -13.54
C VAL A 343 0.02 16.53 -14.50
N SER A 344 -0.48 15.29 -14.63
CA SER A 344 -1.60 14.99 -15.53
C SER A 344 -2.90 15.67 -15.06
N GLY A 345 -3.12 15.82 -13.74
CA GLY A 345 -4.25 16.55 -13.19
C GLY A 345 -4.21 18.05 -13.49
N VAL A 346 -3.02 18.68 -13.44
CA VAL A 346 -2.82 20.07 -13.87
C VAL A 346 -3.11 20.22 -15.37
N LEU A 347 -2.58 19.30 -16.18
CA LEU A 347 -2.80 19.33 -17.63
C LEU A 347 -4.29 19.17 -17.97
N MET A 348 -4.99 18.25 -17.31
CA MET A 348 -6.44 18.08 -17.48
C MET A 348 -7.23 19.33 -17.09
N LYS A 349 -6.83 20.01 -15.99
CA LYS A 349 -7.44 21.28 -15.58
C LYS A 349 -7.27 22.38 -16.62
N MET A 350 -6.08 22.49 -17.23
CA MET A 350 -5.75 23.58 -18.16
C MET A 350 -6.26 23.36 -19.57
N PHE A 351 -6.25 22.12 -20.06
CA PHE A 351 -6.43 21.79 -21.47
C PHE A 351 -7.50 20.74 -21.76
N GLY A 352 -8.17 20.23 -20.73
CA GLY A 352 -9.27 19.28 -20.85
C GLY A 352 -8.88 17.81 -20.59
N SER A 353 -9.90 16.94 -20.59
CA SER A 353 -9.79 15.53 -20.17
C SER A 353 -8.78 14.71 -20.97
N ASN A 354 -8.67 14.96 -22.27
CA ASN A 354 -7.80 14.21 -23.17
C ASN A 354 -6.31 14.32 -22.82
N MET A 355 -5.95 15.31 -21.99
CA MET A 355 -4.58 15.52 -21.53
C MET A 355 -4.06 14.38 -20.65
N LEU A 356 -4.93 13.55 -20.06
CA LEU A 356 -4.49 12.32 -19.39
C LEU A 356 -3.71 11.41 -20.34
N TYR A 357 -4.32 11.09 -21.48
CA TYR A 357 -3.70 10.20 -22.46
C TYR A 357 -2.60 10.89 -23.29
N ALA A 358 -2.70 12.21 -23.48
CA ALA A 358 -1.59 13.00 -24.05
C ALA A 358 -0.34 12.95 -23.12
N PHE A 359 -0.52 13.00 -21.82
CA PHE A 359 0.55 12.81 -20.84
C PHE A 359 1.13 11.39 -20.91
N VAL A 360 0.28 10.34 -21.00
CA VAL A 360 0.72 8.96 -21.20
C VAL A 360 1.55 8.83 -22.48
N CYS A 361 1.10 9.39 -23.59
CA CYS A 361 1.83 9.43 -24.86
C CYS A 361 3.20 10.11 -24.71
N LEU A 362 3.25 11.27 -24.03
CA LEU A 362 4.49 12.01 -23.83
C LEU A 362 5.50 11.20 -22.99
N VAL A 363 5.07 10.63 -21.87
CA VAL A 363 5.95 9.83 -20.98
C VAL A 363 6.42 8.56 -21.71
N ALA A 364 5.54 7.88 -22.43
CA ALA A 364 5.89 6.71 -23.22
C ALA A 364 6.85 7.07 -24.38
N LEU A 365 6.66 8.22 -25.03
CA LEU A 365 7.57 8.71 -26.07
C LEU A 365 8.97 9.01 -25.51
N VAL A 366 9.05 9.61 -24.32
CA VAL A 366 10.33 9.82 -23.63
C VAL A 366 11.03 8.49 -23.40
N LEU A 367 10.31 7.42 -23.02
CA LEU A 367 10.88 6.07 -22.90
C LEU A 367 11.42 5.55 -24.23
N VAL A 368 10.66 5.67 -25.33
CA VAL A 368 11.11 5.22 -26.67
C VAL A 368 12.42 5.90 -27.06
N LEU A 369 12.56 7.18 -26.76
CA LEU A 369 13.77 7.97 -27.08
C LEU A 369 14.94 7.68 -26.13
N ARG A 370 14.64 7.42 -24.85
CA ARG A 370 15.65 7.22 -23.80
C ARG A 370 16.25 5.82 -23.79
N ILE A 371 15.44 4.79 -24.08
CA ILE A 371 15.88 3.41 -24.11
C ILE A 371 16.69 3.14 -25.38
N ARG A 372 17.95 2.78 -25.21
CA ARG A 372 18.91 2.48 -26.29
C ARG A 372 19.37 1.02 -26.20
N PRO A 373 18.67 0.05 -26.81
CA PRO A 373 18.97 -1.37 -26.65
C PRO A 373 20.43 -1.70 -27.00
N LYS A 374 20.94 -1.19 -28.13
CA LYS A 374 22.32 -1.46 -28.59
C LYS A 374 23.42 -0.97 -27.66
N ALA A 375 23.14 -0.03 -26.77
CA ALA A 375 24.14 0.54 -25.88
C ALA A 375 24.26 -0.23 -24.53
N VAL A 376 23.34 -1.12 -24.24
CA VAL A 376 23.19 -1.71 -22.89
C VAL A 376 23.21 -3.25 -22.89
N THR A 377 22.92 -3.88 -24.02
CA THR A 377 22.69 -5.34 -24.12
C THR A 377 23.85 -6.20 -23.59
N ASN A 378 25.05 -5.67 -23.41
CA ASN A 378 26.21 -6.45 -22.91
C ASN A 378 27.00 -5.72 -21.80
N LEU A 379 26.57 -4.55 -21.33
CA LEU A 379 27.26 -3.83 -20.28
C LEU A 379 26.73 -4.33 -18.92
N HIS A 380 27.59 -5.00 -18.17
CA HIS A 380 27.30 -5.42 -16.79
C HIS A 380 26.22 -6.51 -16.61
N GLN A 381 26.03 -7.40 -17.60
CA GLN A 381 25.20 -8.58 -17.40
C GLN A 381 25.82 -9.51 -16.36
N VAL A 382 24.96 -10.12 -15.54
CA VAL A 382 25.35 -11.19 -14.61
C VAL A 382 25.58 -12.48 -15.40
N GLU A 383 26.45 -13.39 -14.91
CA GLU A 383 26.75 -14.66 -15.60
C GLU A 383 25.51 -15.48 -15.95
N ASP A 384 24.49 -15.47 -15.08
CA ASP A 384 23.25 -16.23 -15.25
C ASP A 384 22.13 -15.47 -15.97
N ALA A 385 22.42 -14.32 -16.61
CA ALA A 385 21.40 -13.58 -17.35
C ALA A 385 21.11 -14.19 -18.74
N PRO A 386 19.85 -14.11 -19.25
CA PRO A 386 18.69 -13.49 -18.62
C PRO A 386 18.04 -14.36 -17.55
N LEU A 387 17.72 -13.76 -16.41
CA LEU A 387 16.99 -14.45 -15.34
C LEU A 387 15.53 -14.66 -15.74
N HIS A 388 14.91 -15.74 -15.26
CA HIS A 388 13.51 -15.99 -15.54
C HIS A 388 12.62 -14.82 -15.15
N HIS A 389 11.68 -14.50 -16.03
CA HIS A 389 10.69 -13.45 -15.74
C HIS A 389 9.76 -13.93 -14.63
N VAL A 390 9.59 -13.09 -13.61
CA VAL A 390 8.61 -13.29 -12.55
C VAL A 390 7.55 -12.19 -12.69
N ALA A 391 6.29 -12.60 -12.74
CA ALA A 391 5.17 -11.68 -12.75
C ALA A 391 5.17 -10.86 -11.45
N MET A 392 5.13 -9.53 -11.57
CA MET A 392 5.19 -8.64 -10.40
C MET A 392 3.82 -7.98 -10.18
N PRO A 393 3.37 -7.85 -8.92
CA PRO A 393 2.18 -7.08 -8.64
C PRO A 393 2.43 -5.62 -8.97
N ASP A 394 1.36 -4.90 -9.26
CA ASP A 394 1.40 -3.46 -9.28
C ASP A 394 1.86 -2.95 -7.91
N SER A 395 2.75 -1.98 -7.87
CA SER A 395 3.28 -1.43 -6.60
C SER A 395 2.21 -0.74 -5.74
N MET A 396 1.00 -0.51 -6.30
CA MET A 396 -0.18 -0.15 -5.50
C MET A 396 -0.65 -1.24 -4.55
N SER A 397 -0.24 -2.49 -4.80
CA SER A 397 -0.73 -3.69 -4.11
C SER A 397 0.38 -4.51 -3.47
N SER A 398 1.56 -3.92 -3.24
CA SER A 398 2.70 -4.62 -2.64
C SER A 398 3.62 -3.70 -1.85
N SER A 399 4.41 -4.29 -0.96
CA SER A 399 5.45 -3.62 -0.17
C SER A 399 6.86 -4.03 -0.63
N PRO A 400 7.93 -3.38 -0.14
CA PRO A 400 9.30 -3.81 -0.39
C PRO A 400 9.60 -5.26 0.04
N LEU A 401 8.82 -5.83 0.94
CA LEU A 401 9.00 -7.21 1.43
C LEU A 401 8.61 -8.27 0.39
N VAL A 402 7.91 -7.88 -0.66
CA VAL A 402 7.56 -8.76 -1.78
C VAL A 402 8.80 -9.38 -2.46
N VAL A 403 9.96 -8.74 -2.34
CA VAL A 403 11.25 -9.24 -2.87
C VAL A 403 11.60 -10.60 -2.30
N ALA A 404 11.34 -10.81 -1.02
CA ALA A 404 11.64 -12.07 -0.36
C ALA A 404 10.81 -13.25 -0.90
N LEU A 405 9.68 -12.95 -1.58
CA LEU A 405 8.87 -13.93 -2.31
C LEU A 405 9.33 -14.14 -3.77
N ASP A 406 10.28 -13.33 -4.26
CA ASP A 406 10.83 -13.46 -5.60
C ASP A 406 11.73 -14.72 -5.65
N PRO A 407 11.40 -15.73 -6.47
CA PRO A 407 12.20 -16.95 -6.56
C PRO A 407 13.62 -16.74 -7.12
N ARG A 408 13.94 -15.54 -7.62
CA ARG A 408 15.27 -15.17 -8.12
C ARG A 408 16.21 -14.69 -7.00
N VAL A 409 15.67 -14.42 -5.81
CA VAL A 409 16.47 -14.02 -4.65
C VAL A 409 16.94 -15.27 -3.93
N ASP A 410 18.26 -15.46 -3.80
CA ASP A 410 18.84 -16.60 -3.12
C ASP A 410 18.61 -16.49 -1.60
N GLU A 411 18.13 -17.56 -1.00
CA GLU A 411 17.76 -17.60 0.41
C GLU A 411 18.97 -17.36 1.34
N GLN A 412 20.16 -17.84 0.96
CA GLN A 412 21.38 -17.63 1.72
C GLN A 412 21.79 -16.17 1.79
N VAL A 413 21.69 -15.44 0.67
CA VAL A 413 22.03 -14.01 0.61
C VAL A 413 21.09 -13.16 1.44
N VAL A 414 19.80 -13.53 1.46
CA VAL A 414 18.79 -12.81 2.30
C VAL A 414 19.06 -13.05 3.78
N GLN A 415 19.43 -14.29 4.16
CA GLN A 415 19.74 -14.64 5.54
C GLN A 415 21.05 -13.99 6.02
N ASP A 416 22.09 -13.98 5.18
CA ASP A 416 23.37 -13.32 5.51
C ASP A 416 23.20 -11.82 5.72
N GLN A 417 22.42 -11.13 4.88
CA GLN A 417 22.10 -9.72 5.08
C GLN A 417 21.26 -9.42 6.33
N MET A 418 20.52 -10.42 6.82
CA MET A 418 19.76 -10.31 8.08
C MET A 418 20.64 -10.56 9.31
N GLN A 419 21.74 -11.32 9.18
CA GLN A 419 22.67 -11.63 10.28
C GLN A 419 23.73 -10.57 10.49
N ASP A 420 24.13 -9.83 9.43
CA ASP A 420 25.15 -8.77 9.50
C ASP A 420 24.67 -7.48 10.22
N VAL A 421 23.40 -7.37 10.55
CA VAL A 421 22.88 -6.32 11.43
C VAL A 421 23.01 -6.83 12.85
N GLU A 422 24.06 -6.43 13.57
CA GLU A 422 24.17 -6.66 15.02
C GLU A 422 22.84 -6.28 15.69
N PRO A 423 22.23 -7.18 16.47
CA PRO A 423 21.03 -6.84 17.21
C PRO A 423 21.41 -5.67 18.14
N GLU A 424 20.68 -4.56 18.04
CA GLU A 424 20.69 -3.56 19.11
C GLU A 424 20.53 -4.33 20.43
N PRO A 425 21.37 -4.07 21.43
CA PRO A 425 21.32 -4.83 22.67
C PRO A 425 19.87 -4.78 23.16
N GLU A 426 19.25 -5.96 23.18
CA GLU A 426 17.96 -6.12 23.84
C GLU A 426 18.11 -5.51 25.22
N VAL A 427 17.40 -4.42 25.46
CA VAL A 427 17.15 -3.96 26.81
C VAL A 427 16.40 -5.13 27.45
N SER A 428 17.14 -5.98 28.11
CA SER A 428 16.57 -7.07 28.89
C SER A 428 15.56 -6.43 29.82
N SER A 429 14.30 -6.55 29.45
CA SER A 429 13.22 -6.48 30.43
C SER A 429 13.47 -7.68 31.33
N GLU A 430 14.27 -7.50 32.39
CA GLU A 430 14.24 -8.41 33.51
C GLU A 430 12.77 -8.54 33.90
N ILE A 431 12.22 -9.67 33.55
CA ILE A 431 10.95 -10.14 34.07
C ILE A 431 11.22 -10.27 35.55
N VAL A 432 10.73 -9.31 36.32
CA VAL A 432 10.65 -9.45 37.77
C VAL A 432 9.81 -10.72 37.99
N PRO A 433 10.37 -11.79 38.54
CA PRO A 433 9.58 -12.98 38.79
C PRO A 433 8.48 -12.61 39.79
N ASP A 434 7.29 -12.99 39.41
CA ASP A 434 6.09 -12.90 40.25
C ASP A 434 6.32 -13.72 41.54
N VAL A 435 6.75 -13.04 42.59
CA VAL A 435 6.88 -13.65 43.93
C VAL A 435 5.50 -13.62 44.57
N ALA A 436 4.68 -14.56 44.15
CA ALA A 436 3.47 -14.91 44.86
C ALA A 436 3.72 -16.21 45.61
N ALA A 437 3.53 -16.12 46.93
CA ALA A 437 3.33 -17.15 47.90
C ALA A 437 4.55 -18.03 48.32
N ASP A 438 4.77 -18.02 49.63
CA ASP A 438 5.57 -18.93 50.45
C ASP A 438 7.08 -18.63 50.60
N ALA A 439 7.40 -17.63 51.40
CA ALA A 439 8.59 -17.65 52.21
C ALA A 439 8.36 -16.84 53.50
N GLU A 440 8.30 -17.52 54.63
CA GLU A 440 8.43 -16.96 55.98
C GLU A 440 9.75 -16.16 56.06
N VAL A 441 9.63 -14.85 56.23
CA VAL A 441 10.78 -13.97 56.44
C VAL A 441 11.23 -14.11 57.88
N GLN A 442 12.42 -14.70 58.08
CA GLN A 442 13.06 -14.73 59.39
C GLN A 442 13.58 -13.32 59.77
N PRO A 443 13.38 -12.86 61.03
CA PRO A 443 13.65 -11.49 61.45
C PRO A 443 15.13 -11.09 61.53
N GLU A 444 16.06 -12.01 61.42
CA GLU A 444 17.49 -11.74 61.64
C GLU A 444 18.24 -11.05 60.50
N MET A 445 17.63 -10.91 59.29
CA MET A 445 18.30 -10.31 58.13
C MET A 445 18.09 -8.80 58.01
N VAL A 446 17.17 -8.23 58.77
CA VAL A 446 16.85 -6.78 58.66
C VAL A 446 17.85 -5.93 59.43
N GLU A 447 18.51 -6.48 60.48
CA GLU A 447 19.46 -5.72 61.28
C GLU A 447 20.84 -5.49 60.64
N ARG A 448 21.19 -6.27 59.59
CA ARG A 448 22.48 -6.14 58.89
C ARG A 448 22.54 -5.06 57.82
N VAL A 449 21.38 -4.64 57.29
CA VAL A 449 21.32 -3.64 56.21
C VAL A 449 21.34 -2.19 56.77
N VAL A 450 21.00 -1.99 58.01
CA VAL A 450 20.97 -0.66 58.64
C VAL A 450 22.36 -0.20 59.10
N ALA A 451 23.34 -1.11 59.17
CA ALA A 451 24.67 -0.82 59.69
C ALA A 451 25.69 -0.36 58.59
N SER A 452 25.36 -0.41 57.31
CA SER A 452 26.31 -0.12 56.21
C SER A 452 26.15 1.27 55.50
N GLY A 453 25.24 2.12 55.94
CA GLY A 453 25.29 3.58 55.65
C GLY A 453 25.25 4.02 54.17
N GLU A 454 24.85 3.17 53.19
CA GLU A 454 24.73 3.56 51.81
C GLU A 454 23.25 3.67 51.37
N GLY A 455 23.01 4.84 50.78
CA GLY A 455 21.71 5.48 50.53
C GLY A 455 20.58 4.60 49.96
N VAL A 456 19.53 4.50 50.76
CA VAL A 456 18.26 3.87 50.35
C VAL A 456 17.37 4.91 49.63
N VAL A 457 17.12 4.71 48.34
CA VAL A 457 16.09 5.43 47.61
C VAL A 457 14.73 4.93 48.13
N ARG A 458 13.94 5.84 48.68
CA ARG A 458 12.58 5.52 49.20
C ARG A 458 11.64 5.21 48.02
N PRO A 459 10.86 4.13 48.10
CA PRO A 459 9.75 3.95 47.17
C PRO A 459 8.58 4.86 47.57
N VAL A 460 7.97 5.50 46.60
CA VAL A 460 6.74 6.27 46.71
C VAL A 460 5.57 5.29 46.91
N ALA A 461 4.91 5.34 48.06
CA ALA A 461 3.70 4.57 48.32
C ALA A 461 2.52 5.15 47.54
N ILE A 462 1.90 4.33 46.73
CA ILE A 462 0.58 4.58 46.14
C ILE A 462 -0.44 4.25 47.21
N MET A 463 -1.25 5.23 47.64
CA MET A 463 -2.36 5.04 48.57
C MET A 463 -3.54 4.43 47.81
N ASP A 464 -3.91 3.22 48.14
CA ASP A 464 -5.19 2.63 47.77
C ASP A 464 -6.28 3.19 48.70
N GLU A 465 -7.32 3.76 48.12
CA GLU A 465 -8.54 4.20 48.81
C GLU A 465 -9.48 3.01 48.94
N GLU A 466 -9.54 2.42 50.15
CA GLU A 466 -10.47 1.36 50.47
C GLU A 466 -11.76 1.96 51.06
N VAL A 467 -12.87 1.64 50.42
CA VAL A 467 -14.25 1.97 50.82
C VAL A 467 -14.65 1.10 52.02
N ALA A 468 -14.95 1.72 53.11
CA ALA A 468 -15.69 1.06 54.21
C ALA A 468 -17.00 1.79 54.50
N ALA A 469 -18.11 1.10 54.33
CA ALA A 469 -19.42 1.46 54.80
C ALA A 469 -19.54 1.18 56.30
N ASP A 470 -20.10 2.07 57.10
CA ASP A 470 -21.18 1.75 58.03
C ASP A 470 -21.79 2.99 58.72
N SER A 471 -23.13 3.01 58.69
CA SER A 471 -24.17 3.44 59.62
C SER A 471 -24.02 4.69 60.50
N GLY A 472 -25.05 5.50 60.45
CA GLY A 472 -25.60 6.09 61.68
C GLY A 472 -26.06 7.54 61.66
N ALA A 473 -27.34 7.74 61.32
CA ALA A 473 -28.32 8.60 61.94
C ALA A 473 -28.07 10.10 62.22
N ALA A 474 -29.08 10.87 61.75
CA ALA A 474 -29.81 11.95 62.44
C ALA A 474 -29.25 13.40 62.34
N GLY A 475 -30.15 14.27 61.86
CA GLY A 475 -30.34 15.63 62.41
C GLY A 475 -30.33 16.74 61.37
N LEU A 476 -31.46 17.03 60.84
CA LEU A 476 -32.25 18.27 60.89
C LEU A 476 -31.63 19.65 60.43
N GLU A 477 -32.46 20.32 59.67
CA GLU A 477 -32.74 21.75 59.53
C GLU A 477 -31.92 22.53 58.51
N GLU A 478 -32.56 22.99 57.54
CA GLU A 478 -33.53 24.09 57.25
C GLU A 478 -32.89 25.31 56.62
N THR A 479 -33.58 25.72 55.55
CA THR A 479 -33.77 27.10 55.04
C THR A 479 -32.62 27.71 54.24
N THR A 480 -32.77 28.38 53.08
CA THR A 480 -33.89 29.22 52.61
C THR A 480 -33.65 29.52 51.11
N GLU A 481 -34.75 29.63 50.42
CA GLU A 481 -35.01 30.29 49.14
C GLU A 481 -34.19 31.60 48.90
N VAL A 482 -33.91 31.91 47.65
CA VAL A 482 -34.38 33.14 46.99
C VAL A 482 -34.37 33.00 45.45
N ARG A 483 -35.53 33.15 44.93
CA ARG A 483 -36.01 33.42 43.56
C ARG A 483 -35.50 34.77 43.00
N ARG A 484 -35.39 34.85 41.66
CA ARG A 484 -35.97 35.87 40.73
C ARG A 484 -35.26 35.70 39.38
N ASP A 485 -35.91 35.29 38.37
CA ASP A 485 -37.01 35.81 37.51
C ASP A 485 -36.60 36.95 36.56
N VAL A 486 -37.11 36.79 35.33
CA VAL A 486 -37.40 37.80 34.26
C VAL A 486 -36.23 38.08 33.31
N GLY A 487 -36.34 38.01 31.98
CA GLY A 487 -37.44 37.87 31.00
C GLY A 487 -36.86 38.05 29.61
N VAL A 488 -37.46 37.35 28.69
CA VAL A 488 -38.12 37.81 27.44
C VAL A 488 -37.36 38.85 26.62
N ASP A 489 -36.90 38.53 25.38
CA ASP A 489 -37.62 38.84 24.14
C ASP A 489 -36.86 38.38 22.90
N ARG A 490 -37.59 37.83 21.95
CA ARG A 490 -37.36 37.75 20.51
C ARG A 490 -37.97 39.00 19.87
N PRO A 491 -37.87 39.28 18.55
CA PRO A 491 -37.19 38.64 17.39
C PRO A 491 -36.53 39.68 16.45
N LEU A 492 -35.69 39.20 15.55
CA LEU A 492 -35.83 39.41 14.08
C LEU A 492 -34.78 38.56 13.40
#